data_8568ea5b23a2cabed3be10c9a7f6091f
#
_entry.id   8568ea5b23a2cabed3be10c9a7f6091f
#
_cell.length_a   1.000
_cell.length_b   1.000
_cell.length_c   1.000
_cell.angle_alpha   90.00
_cell.angle_beta   90.00
_cell.angle_gamma   90.00
#
_symmetry.space_group_name_H-M   'P 1'
#
loop_
_entity.id
_entity.type
_entity.pdbx_description
1 polymer ?
#
loop_
_entity_poly.entity_id
_entity_poly.type
_entity_poly.pdbx_seq_one_letter_code
_entity_poly.pdbx_strand_id
1 'polypeptide(L)'
;MRRAALYLSLWIALCSCGCSGRPAPTPEPAPVIVYPARCARPAKPDLPRLSGLSLLESREGYARLKLRDTRLRAYLAALENALDCYEAQLAPEAKP
;
A
#
# COMPACT_ATOMS: atom_id res chain seq x y z
N MET A 1 -60.62 -33.29 -33.55
CA MET A 1 -60.45 -32.84 -32.17
C MET A 1 -59.27 -33.53 -31.43
N ARG A 2 -59.00 -34.79 -31.64
CA ARG A 2 -57.86 -35.47 -30.98
C ARG A 2 -56.47 -34.96 -31.42
N ARG A 3 -56.34 -34.49 -32.65
CA ARG A 3 -55.01 -33.95 -33.16
C ARG A 3 -54.73 -32.58 -32.59
N ALA A 4 -55.69 -31.73 -32.31
CA ALA A 4 -55.47 -30.41 -31.71
C ALA A 4 -55.04 -30.52 -30.25
N ALA A 5 -55.52 -31.49 -29.51
CA ALA A 5 -55.08 -31.75 -28.14
C ALA A 5 -53.64 -32.22 -28.05
N LEU A 6 -53.12 -32.97 -29.01
CA LEU A 6 -51.76 -33.44 -29.08
C LEU A 6 -50.75 -32.28 -29.38
N TYR A 7 -51.15 -31.35 -30.23
CA TYR A 7 -50.29 -30.17 -30.48
C TYR A 7 -50.22 -29.23 -29.30
N LEU A 8 -51.29 -29.09 -28.56
CA LEU A 8 -51.34 -28.22 -27.38
C LEU A 8 -50.46 -28.78 -26.27
N SER A 9 -50.47 -30.10 -26.05
CA SER A 9 -49.60 -30.73 -25.04
C SER A 9 -48.11 -30.68 -25.40
N LEU A 10 -47.77 -30.76 -26.71
CA LEU A 10 -46.40 -30.64 -27.18
C LEU A 10 -45.83 -29.21 -26.99
N TRP A 11 -46.69 -28.20 -27.19
CA TRP A 11 -46.32 -26.80 -26.98
C TRP A 11 -46.03 -26.46 -25.51
N ILE A 12 -46.80 -27.02 -24.61
CA ILE A 12 -46.63 -26.82 -23.17
C ILE A 12 -45.32 -27.47 -22.68
N ALA A 13 -44.96 -28.62 -23.24
CA ALA A 13 -43.69 -29.32 -22.91
C ALA A 13 -42.44 -28.56 -23.39
N LEU A 14 -42.52 -27.84 -24.51
CA LEU A 14 -41.44 -27.02 -25.01
C LEU A 14 -41.23 -25.71 -24.24
N CYS A 15 -42.25 -25.16 -23.61
CA CYS A 15 -42.15 -23.94 -22.82
C CYS A 15 -41.53 -24.15 -21.44
N SER A 16 -41.44 -25.37 -20.93
CA SER A 16 -40.88 -25.66 -19.60
C SER A 16 -39.35 -25.81 -19.55
N CYS A 17 -38.66 -25.76 -20.69
CA CYS A 17 -37.19 -25.83 -20.73
C CYS A 17 -36.46 -24.48 -20.67
N GLY A 18 -37.15 -23.40 -20.34
CA GLY A 18 -36.64 -22.03 -20.48
C GLY A 18 -36.11 -21.35 -19.24
N CYS A 19 -35.90 -22.04 -18.13
CA CYS A 19 -35.34 -21.44 -16.93
C CYS A 19 -33.98 -22.04 -16.57
N SER A 20 -33.02 -21.96 -17.49
CA SER A 20 -31.63 -21.96 -17.04
C SER A 20 -31.38 -20.59 -16.37
N GLY A 21 -31.58 -20.52 -15.06
CA GLY A 21 -31.20 -19.35 -14.30
C GLY A 21 -29.73 -19.01 -14.64
N ARG A 22 -29.46 -17.75 -15.02
CA ARG A 22 -28.09 -17.27 -15.11
C ARG A 22 -27.43 -17.59 -13.80
N PRO A 23 -26.20 -18.21 -13.79
CA PRO A 23 -25.47 -18.38 -12.56
C PRO A 23 -25.33 -17.01 -11.92
N ALA A 24 -25.67 -16.91 -10.63
CA ALA A 24 -25.50 -15.66 -9.89
C ALA A 24 -24.07 -15.16 -10.11
N PRO A 25 -23.86 -13.86 -10.44
CA PRO A 25 -22.51 -13.36 -10.59
C PRO A 25 -21.75 -13.67 -9.31
N THR A 26 -20.62 -14.36 -9.43
CA THR A 26 -19.71 -14.58 -8.32
C THR A 26 -19.40 -13.22 -7.70
N PRO A 27 -19.65 -13.02 -6.41
CA PRO A 27 -19.30 -11.74 -5.77
C PRO A 27 -17.83 -11.47 -6.02
N GLU A 28 -17.55 -10.33 -6.63
CA GLU A 28 -16.19 -9.86 -6.84
C GLU A 28 -15.50 -9.83 -5.47
N PRO A 29 -14.33 -10.47 -5.30
CA PRO A 29 -13.65 -10.47 -4.01
C PRO A 29 -13.41 -9.04 -3.58
N ALA A 30 -13.87 -8.68 -2.38
CA ALA A 30 -13.65 -7.35 -1.82
C ALA A 30 -12.14 -7.04 -1.80
N PRO A 31 -11.69 -5.85 -2.22
CA PRO A 31 -10.29 -5.50 -2.17
C PRO A 31 -9.80 -5.60 -0.73
N VAL A 32 -8.81 -6.47 -0.51
CA VAL A 32 -8.16 -6.58 0.79
C VAL A 32 -7.22 -5.40 0.93
N ILE A 33 -7.57 -4.46 1.81
CA ILE A 33 -6.69 -3.34 2.14
C ILE A 33 -5.61 -3.88 3.07
N VAL A 34 -4.43 -4.12 2.52
CA VAL A 34 -3.25 -4.50 3.31
C VAL A 34 -2.58 -3.23 3.80
N TYR A 35 -2.65 -2.99 5.09
CA TYR A 35 -1.90 -1.90 5.70
C TYR A 35 -0.43 -2.31 5.82
N PRO A 36 0.51 -1.49 5.33
CA PRO A 36 1.93 -1.79 5.49
C PRO A 36 2.31 -1.83 6.97
N ALA A 37 3.20 -2.73 7.32
CA ALA A 37 3.75 -2.78 8.67
C ALA A 37 4.52 -1.48 8.95
N ARG A 38 4.43 -0.99 10.20
CA ARG A 38 5.14 0.23 10.57
C ARG A 38 6.65 -0.02 10.57
N CYS A 39 7.35 0.73 9.76
CA CYS A 39 8.82 0.78 9.82
C CYS A 39 9.29 1.64 10.99
N ALA A 40 10.49 1.35 11.49
CA ALA A 40 11.06 2.10 12.60
C ALA A 40 11.23 3.58 12.23
N ARG A 41 10.58 4.46 12.96
CA ARG A 41 10.73 5.91 12.79
C ARG A 41 11.92 6.37 13.61
N PRO A 42 12.94 6.98 12.98
CA PRO A 42 14.06 7.52 13.74
C PRO A 42 13.63 8.67 14.64
N ALA A 43 14.21 8.72 15.83
CA ALA A 43 13.98 9.81 16.76
C ALA A 43 14.63 11.09 16.22
N LYS A 44 13.93 12.20 16.39
CA LYS A 44 14.48 13.51 16.02
C LYS A 44 15.74 13.79 16.82
N PRO A 45 16.88 14.12 16.15
CA PRO A 45 18.14 14.36 16.84
C PRO A 45 18.08 15.66 17.65
N ASP A 46 18.70 15.65 18.79
CA ASP A 46 19.00 16.87 19.51
C ASP A 46 20.23 17.55 18.88
N LEU A 47 20.00 18.72 18.32
CA LEU A 47 21.03 19.46 17.60
C LEU A 47 21.55 20.62 18.45
N PRO A 48 22.85 20.75 18.62
CA PRO A 48 23.43 21.89 19.32
C PRO A 48 23.08 23.18 18.61
N ARG A 49 22.73 24.20 19.38
CA ARG A 49 22.45 25.53 18.85
C ARG A 49 23.74 26.19 18.38
N LEU A 50 23.69 26.71 17.17
CA LEU A 50 24.76 27.51 16.61
C LEU A 50 24.40 28.99 16.82
N SER A 51 25.18 29.70 17.59
CA SER A 51 24.97 31.11 17.86
C SER A 51 26.10 31.96 17.35
N GLY A 52 25.79 32.86 16.41
CA GLY A 52 26.68 33.89 15.92
C GLY A 52 27.76 33.41 14.89
N LEU A 53 28.32 34.38 14.17
CA LEU A 53 29.39 34.14 13.20
C LEU A 53 30.73 33.80 13.88
N SER A 54 30.94 34.25 15.11
CA SER A 54 32.12 33.91 15.90
C SER A 54 32.29 32.42 16.19
N LEU A 55 31.25 31.64 15.96
CA LEU A 55 31.30 30.19 16.10
C LEU A 55 32.32 29.53 15.18
N LEU A 56 32.50 30.06 13.99
CA LEU A 56 33.48 29.53 13.00
C LEU A 56 34.91 29.87 13.31
N GLU A 57 35.15 30.89 14.12
CA GLU A 57 36.50 31.35 14.52
C GLU A 57 37.06 30.60 15.73
N SER A 58 36.23 29.88 16.45
CA SER A 58 36.65 29.13 17.63
C SER A 58 36.70 27.62 17.36
N ARG A 59 37.67 26.95 18.00
CA ARG A 59 37.78 25.48 17.95
C ARG A 59 36.51 24.80 18.49
N GLU A 60 35.92 25.37 19.51
CA GLU A 60 34.68 24.87 20.12
C GLU A 60 33.46 25.00 19.18
N GLY A 61 33.35 26.13 18.48
CA GLY A 61 32.31 26.35 17.50
C GLY A 61 32.41 25.39 16.34
N TYR A 62 33.61 25.15 15.85
CA TYR A 62 33.86 24.15 14.81
C TYR A 62 33.49 22.74 15.27
N ALA A 63 33.82 22.36 16.49
CA ALA A 63 33.46 21.06 17.05
C ALA A 63 31.93 20.89 17.17
N ARG A 64 31.21 21.94 17.55
CA ARG A 64 29.72 21.94 17.60
C ARG A 64 29.10 21.80 16.21
N LEU A 65 29.64 22.50 15.23
CA LEU A 65 29.18 22.39 13.84
C LEU A 65 29.40 20.98 13.31
N LYS A 66 30.57 20.39 13.55
CA LYS A 66 30.90 19.03 13.15
C LYS A 66 29.96 18.01 13.81
N LEU A 67 29.70 18.19 15.11
CA LEU A 67 28.76 17.33 15.84
C LEU A 67 27.31 17.42 15.28
N ARG A 68 26.88 18.64 14.97
CA ARG A 68 25.58 18.87 14.33
C ARG A 68 25.49 18.18 12.97
N ASP A 69 26.48 18.32 12.13
CA ASP A 69 26.57 17.69 10.82
C ASP A 69 26.52 16.15 10.93
N THR A 70 27.30 15.58 11.83
CA THR A 70 27.32 14.13 12.08
C THR A 70 25.95 13.61 12.53
N ARG A 71 25.27 14.32 13.43
CA ARG A 71 23.94 13.93 13.91
C ARG A 71 22.88 14.03 12.81
N LEU A 72 22.95 15.07 11.98
CA LEU A 72 22.04 15.24 10.84
C LEU A 72 22.23 14.14 9.80
N ARG A 73 23.47 13.82 9.47
CA ARG A 73 23.77 12.73 8.52
C ARG A 73 23.26 11.37 9.02
N ALA A 74 23.48 11.08 10.30
CA ALA A 74 22.96 9.85 10.91
C ALA A 74 21.44 9.80 10.88
N TYR A 75 20.76 10.91 11.14
CA TYR A 75 19.32 11.01 11.06
C TYR A 75 18.78 10.83 9.63
N LEU A 76 19.44 11.46 8.66
CA LEU A 76 19.08 11.29 7.24
C LEU A 76 19.24 9.84 6.79
N ALA A 77 20.34 9.18 7.15
CA ALA A 77 20.54 7.77 6.84
C ALA A 77 19.45 6.88 7.48
N ALA A 78 19.05 7.18 8.71
CA ALA A 78 17.96 6.45 9.36
C ALA A 78 16.59 6.69 8.69
N LEU A 79 16.36 7.92 8.19
CA LEU A 79 15.16 8.21 7.40
C LEU A 79 15.16 7.49 6.05
N GLU A 80 16.28 7.44 5.35
CA GLU A 80 16.43 6.68 4.11
C GLU A 80 16.11 5.20 4.33
N ASN A 81 16.68 4.60 5.38
CA ASN A 81 16.38 3.22 5.75
C ASN A 81 14.90 2.99 6.04
N ALA A 82 14.21 3.95 6.67
CA ALA A 82 12.78 3.87 6.92
C ALA A 82 11.98 3.95 5.62
N LEU A 83 12.39 4.80 4.68
CA LEU A 83 11.78 4.89 3.36
C LEU A 83 11.97 3.60 2.56
N ASP A 84 13.18 3.05 2.55
CA ASP A 84 13.47 1.77 1.90
C ASP A 84 12.60 0.64 2.45
N CYS A 85 12.39 0.64 3.77
CA CYS A 85 11.51 -0.31 4.43
C CYS A 85 10.05 -0.18 3.92
N TYR A 86 9.54 1.04 3.76
CA TYR A 86 8.18 1.26 3.23
C TYR A 86 8.09 0.93 1.73
N GLU A 87 9.10 1.29 0.96
CA GLU A 87 9.17 0.98 -0.48
C GLU A 87 9.20 -0.53 -0.72
N ALA A 88 9.95 -1.28 0.09
CA ALA A 88 10.00 -2.73 0.01
C ALA A 88 8.63 -3.39 0.26
N GLN A 89 7.78 -2.77 1.09
CA GLN A 89 6.41 -3.26 1.33
C GLN A 89 5.45 -2.89 0.20
N LEU A 90 5.71 -1.79 -0.49
CA LEU A 90 4.87 -1.30 -1.59
C LEU A 90 5.29 -1.89 -2.94
N ALA A 91 6.52 -2.40 -3.05
CA ALA A 91 6.96 -3.05 -4.27
C ALA A 91 6.02 -4.21 -4.56
N PRO A 92 5.26 -4.17 -5.69
CA PRO A 92 4.51 -5.33 -6.10
C PRO A 92 5.50 -6.48 -6.21
N GLU A 93 5.14 -7.63 -5.72
CA GLU A 93 5.90 -8.84 -5.97
C GLU A 93 5.99 -9.03 -7.49
N ALA A 94 6.92 -8.32 -8.08
CA ALA A 94 7.28 -8.48 -9.48
C ALA A 94 8.01 -9.82 -9.58
N LYS A 95 7.23 -10.86 -9.47
CA LYS A 95 7.71 -12.18 -9.80
C LYS A 95 7.63 -12.31 -11.31
N PRO A 96 8.76 -12.47 -11.97
CA PRO A 96 8.72 -12.79 -13.39
C PRO A 96 7.99 -14.11 -13.66
#